data_90e694c61358da74ac0e355c8b08c660
#
_entry.id   90e694c61358da74ac0e355c8b08c660
#
_cell.length_a   1.000
_cell.length_b   1.000
_cell.length_c   1.000
_cell.angle_alpha   90.00
_cell.angle_beta   90.00
_cell.angle_gamma   90.00
#
_symmetry.space_group_name_H-M   'P 1'
#
loop_
_entity.id
_entity.type
_entity.pdbx_description
1 polymer ?
#
loop_
_entity_poly.entity_id
_entity_poly.type
_entity_poly.pdbx_seq_one_letter_code
_entity_poly.pdbx_strand_id
1 'polypeptide(L)'
;DTDEKKLQEEIDAFSSYIKKSFDEGTCADNKDTKKAEIESLKGKIEGYVNAAKAVVEVYDNAAKTIADIQAEIKKLSDKVGNGDGRYVPVYTGTETPDENIDDLPTYGGKLDEMNKALSDLQTALKAAAAAKDADGDTHANGMNNVLTEATNAKGNETTGITGEVKTLIGTFDKHKEWYDQQVVVITINRLKNQITADIKSVNDDLDGLSVTAEIYGSFAKNLLEKQTVLYSSVDEIEETVTDLDYTSEDKQAETLAALSDASAEMAKLLEDVSAFIDEVGEAKEIHAKNNSVQASLTKVADGIAGNIGKIDANWTPIDDKDVSKKHFDDLKGSYTTELGKQETAMDNAYKGDTLHNDSAAIHVAMKVIDGKVKATLTELEVARKNLAAYERLAVETKKTDIHNLIVAEL
;
A
#
# COMPACT_ATOMS: atom_id res chain seq x y z
N ASP A 1 -4.59 56.08 32.32
CA ASP A 1 -4.69 56.90 31.23
C ASP A 1 -4.22 58.31 31.53
N THR A 2 -3.33 58.84 30.69
CA THR A 2 -2.59 60.11 30.97
C THR A 2 -3.58 61.27 31.13
N ASP A 3 -4.62 61.29 30.32
CA ASP A 3 -5.58 62.42 30.32
C ASP A 3 -6.64 62.28 31.45
N GLU A 4 -7.03 61.04 31.77
CA GLU A 4 -7.85 60.77 32.93
C GLU A 4 -7.15 61.17 34.23
N LYS A 5 -5.84 60.86 34.33
CA LYS A 5 -5.02 61.26 35.48
C LYS A 5 -4.87 62.79 35.59
N LYS A 6 -4.63 63.48 34.47
CA LYS A 6 -4.56 64.97 34.42
C LYS A 6 -5.89 65.59 34.84
N LEU A 7 -7.04 65.04 34.36
CA LEU A 7 -8.34 65.50 34.73
C LEU A 7 -8.58 65.29 36.21
N GLN A 8 -8.23 64.13 36.77
CA GLN A 8 -8.34 63.87 38.21
C GLN A 8 -7.49 64.87 39.04
N GLU A 9 -6.24 65.15 38.59
CA GLU A 9 -5.38 66.15 39.23
C GLU A 9 -5.99 67.55 39.19
N GLU A 10 -6.62 67.95 38.06
CA GLU A 10 -7.33 69.25 37.96
C GLU A 10 -8.56 69.28 38.88
N ILE A 11 -9.35 68.19 38.97
CA ILE A 11 -10.52 68.12 39.89
C ILE A 11 -10.08 68.18 41.33
N ASP A 12 -9.03 67.48 41.72
CA ASP A 12 -8.47 67.45 43.07
C ASP A 12 -7.91 68.83 43.46
N ALA A 13 -7.19 69.47 42.55
CA ALA A 13 -6.67 70.83 42.74
C ALA A 13 -7.82 71.85 42.93
N PHE A 14 -8.90 71.73 42.12
CA PHE A 14 -10.06 72.58 42.23
C PHE A 14 -10.82 72.32 43.52
N SER A 15 -11.06 71.08 43.94
CA SER A 15 -11.67 70.71 45.20
C SER A 15 -10.93 71.27 46.40
N SER A 16 -9.59 71.17 46.36
CA SER A 16 -8.73 71.72 47.42
C SER A 16 -8.82 73.22 47.50
N TYR A 17 -8.84 73.88 46.32
CA TYR A 17 -9.02 75.32 46.28
C TYR A 17 -10.36 75.83 46.83
N ILE A 18 -11.45 75.17 46.46
CA ILE A 18 -12.79 75.48 46.98
C ILE A 18 -12.82 75.30 48.52
N LYS A 19 -12.28 74.25 49.04
CA LYS A 19 -12.22 74.01 50.50
C LYS A 19 -11.42 75.14 51.19
N LYS A 20 -10.25 75.47 50.69
CA LYS A 20 -9.38 76.46 51.22
C LYS A 20 -10.09 77.87 51.17
N SER A 21 -10.67 78.25 50.00
CA SER A 21 -11.39 79.52 49.87
C SER A 21 -12.62 79.62 50.80
N PHE A 22 -13.23 78.51 51.05
CA PHE A 22 -14.37 78.46 52.05
C PHE A 22 -13.84 78.69 53.47
N ASP A 23 -12.80 78.00 53.84
CA ASP A 23 -12.21 78.07 55.19
C ASP A 23 -11.59 79.47 55.45
N GLU A 24 -11.09 80.18 54.45
CA GLU A 24 -10.46 81.50 54.50
C GLU A 24 -11.48 82.66 54.33
N GLY A 25 -12.74 82.31 54.02
CA GLY A 25 -13.78 83.35 53.79
C GLY A 25 -13.65 84.15 52.54
N THR A 26 -12.74 83.76 51.58
CA THR A 26 -12.42 84.46 50.35
C THR A 26 -13.27 84.00 49.15
N CYS A 27 -14.28 83.21 49.36
CA CYS A 27 -15.12 82.63 48.30
C CYS A 27 -15.85 83.73 47.47
N ALA A 28 -16.14 84.90 48.03
CA ALA A 28 -16.87 85.94 47.31
C ALA A 28 -15.99 86.73 46.28
N ASP A 29 -14.69 86.86 46.53
CA ASP A 29 -13.82 87.73 45.77
C ASP A 29 -13.41 87.14 44.40
N ASN A 30 -13.51 85.85 44.21
CA ASN A 30 -13.12 85.14 42.98
C ASN A 30 -14.27 84.34 42.32
N LYS A 31 -15.49 84.68 42.62
CA LYS A 31 -16.70 83.92 42.19
C LYS A 31 -16.80 83.75 40.70
N ASP A 32 -16.59 84.76 39.91
CA ASP A 32 -16.72 84.72 38.43
C ASP A 32 -15.62 83.88 37.80
N THR A 33 -14.37 84.04 38.29
CA THR A 33 -13.22 83.26 37.80
C THR A 33 -13.43 81.77 38.10
N LYS A 34 -13.89 81.45 39.29
CA LYS A 34 -14.15 80.05 39.70
C LYS A 34 -15.32 79.46 38.98
N LYS A 35 -16.35 80.22 38.65
CA LYS A 35 -17.46 79.80 37.81
C LYS A 35 -16.97 79.45 36.42
N ALA A 36 -16.11 80.20 35.82
CA ALA A 36 -15.50 79.94 34.51
C ALA A 36 -14.64 78.63 34.54
N GLU A 37 -13.87 78.44 35.63
CA GLU A 37 -13.09 77.22 35.81
C GLU A 37 -14.00 75.94 35.95
N ILE A 38 -15.11 76.06 36.68
CA ILE A 38 -16.10 74.94 36.78
C ILE A 38 -16.71 74.63 35.44
N GLU A 39 -17.13 75.60 34.66
CA GLU A 39 -17.68 75.38 33.31
C GLU A 39 -16.63 74.80 32.36
N SER A 40 -15.35 75.20 32.49
CA SER A 40 -14.24 74.63 31.74
C SER A 40 -14.02 73.16 32.11
N LEU A 41 -13.98 72.86 33.45
CA LEU A 41 -13.83 71.47 33.90
C LEU A 41 -15.04 70.60 33.50
N LYS A 42 -16.26 71.15 33.58
CA LYS A 42 -17.45 70.48 33.09
C LYS A 42 -17.36 70.15 31.60
N GLY A 43 -16.92 71.11 30.78
CA GLY A 43 -16.70 70.91 29.36
C GLY A 43 -15.64 69.81 29.07
N LYS A 44 -14.54 69.80 29.87
CA LYS A 44 -13.55 68.73 29.77
C LYS A 44 -14.12 67.36 30.14
N ILE A 45 -14.84 67.25 31.26
CA ILE A 45 -15.50 66.03 31.72
C ILE A 45 -16.48 65.49 30.64
N GLU A 46 -17.33 66.39 30.11
CA GLU A 46 -18.25 66.03 29.03
C GLU A 46 -17.52 65.58 27.80
N GLY A 47 -16.38 66.22 27.44
CA GLY A 47 -15.51 65.83 26.36
C GLY A 47 -14.95 64.39 26.56
N TYR A 48 -14.43 64.09 27.76
CA TYR A 48 -13.89 62.75 28.07
C TYR A 48 -14.98 61.69 28.10
N VAL A 49 -16.15 61.99 28.68
CA VAL A 49 -17.29 61.07 28.70
C VAL A 49 -17.77 60.74 27.28
N ASN A 50 -17.81 61.76 26.39
CA ASN A 50 -18.20 61.55 25.00
C ASN A 50 -17.13 60.78 24.22
N ALA A 51 -15.85 61.05 24.45
CA ALA A 51 -14.73 60.28 23.85
C ALA A 51 -14.77 58.81 24.33
N ALA A 52 -14.95 58.57 25.63
CA ALA A 52 -15.07 57.22 26.16
C ALA A 52 -16.27 56.45 25.58
N LYS A 53 -17.44 57.14 25.47
CA LYS A 53 -18.64 56.54 24.83
C LYS A 53 -18.38 56.18 23.38
N ALA A 54 -17.68 57.03 22.60
CA ALA A 54 -17.31 56.75 21.21
C ALA A 54 -16.39 55.54 21.09
N VAL A 55 -15.41 55.41 22.00
CA VAL A 55 -14.51 54.21 22.03
C VAL A 55 -15.30 52.94 22.35
N VAL A 56 -16.22 52.98 23.33
CA VAL A 56 -17.07 51.86 23.66
C VAL A 56 -17.98 51.45 22.49
N GLU A 57 -18.58 52.43 21.80
CA GLU A 57 -19.42 52.17 20.63
C GLU A 57 -18.61 51.49 19.50
N VAL A 58 -17.38 51.95 19.20
CA VAL A 58 -16.52 51.34 18.22
C VAL A 58 -16.10 49.92 18.63
N TYR A 59 -15.80 49.69 19.92
CA TYR A 59 -15.51 48.38 20.46
C TYR A 59 -16.70 47.43 20.28
N ASP A 60 -17.90 47.86 20.68
CA ASP A 60 -19.11 47.03 20.57
C ASP A 60 -19.43 46.68 19.11
N ASN A 61 -19.22 47.65 18.16
CA ASN A 61 -19.40 47.44 16.75
C ASN A 61 -18.35 46.43 16.19
N ALA A 62 -17.10 46.55 16.62
CA ALA A 62 -16.06 45.59 16.22
C ALA A 62 -16.33 44.19 16.78
N ALA A 63 -16.66 44.10 18.06
CA ALA A 63 -17.02 42.84 18.71
C ALA A 63 -18.22 42.16 18.04
N LYS A 64 -19.26 42.92 17.70
CA LYS A 64 -20.44 42.43 16.99
C LYS A 64 -20.06 41.95 15.60
N THR A 65 -19.23 42.70 14.83
CA THR A 65 -18.81 42.30 13.50
C THR A 65 -18.01 41.00 13.53
N ILE A 66 -17.11 40.85 14.52
CA ILE A 66 -16.36 39.61 14.75
C ILE A 66 -17.28 38.43 15.12
N ALA A 67 -18.29 38.67 15.95
CA ALA A 67 -19.32 37.64 16.29
C ALA A 67 -20.13 37.22 15.06
N ASP A 68 -20.48 38.17 14.18
CA ASP A 68 -21.16 37.87 12.91
C ASP A 68 -20.28 37.02 11.99
N ILE A 69 -18.96 37.30 11.88
CA ILE A 69 -18.00 36.46 11.14
C ILE A 69 -17.98 35.04 11.72
N GLN A 70 -17.90 34.92 13.04
CA GLN A 70 -17.92 33.61 13.70
C GLN A 70 -19.19 32.82 13.39
N ALA A 71 -20.35 33.50 13.35
CA ALA A 71 -21.62 32.88 13.02
C ALA A 71 -21.67 32.39 11.57
N GLU A 72 -21.08 33.15 10.62
CA GLU A 72 -20.98 32.70 9.22
C GLU A 72 -20.05 31.48 9.08
N ILE A 73 -18.85 31.51 9.69
CA ILE A 73 -17.91 30.37 9.68
C ILE A 73 -18.59 29.12 10.29
N LYS A 74 -19.37 29.31 11.36
CA LYS A 74 -20.13 28.21 11.97
C LYS A 74 -21.13 27.56 11.00
N LYS A 75 -21.82 28.32 10.17
CA LYS A 75 -22.75 27.77 9.16
C LYS A 75 -22.01 26.82 8.21
N LEU A 76 -20.83 27.24 7.72
CA LEU A 76 -20.02 26.38 6.87
C LEU A 76 -19.51 25.14 7.64
N SER A 77 -19.04 25.32 8.87
CA SER A 77 -18.61 24.22 9.73
C SER A 77 -19.72 23.20 10.00
N ASP A 78 -20.94 23.68 10.26
CA ASP A 78 -22.12 22.83 10.46
C ASP A 78 -22.49 22.06 9.18
N LYS A 79 -22.35 22.68 8.00
CA LYS A 79 -22.58 22.03 6.69
C LYS A 79 -21.54 20.96 6.38
N VAL A 80 -20.27 21.27 6.60
CA VAL A 80 -19.12 20.38 6.30
C VAL A 80 -19.01 19.24 7.32
N GLY A 81 -19.32 19.51 8.59
CA GLY A 81 -19.17 18.55 9.68
C GLY A 81 -17.71 18.33 10.12
N ASN A 82 -17.51 17.41 11.05
CA ASN A 82 -16.18 17.10 11.62
C ASN A 82 -15.52 15.83 11.01
N GLY A 83 -16.16 15.21 10.04
CA GLY A 83 -15.70 13.96 9.41
C GLY A 83 -15.17 14.17 8.00
N ASP A 84 -15.53 13.24 7.11
CA ASP A 84 -15.05 13.16 5.74
C ASP A 84 -15.34 14.41 4.91
N GLY A 85 -16.38 15.21 5.26
CA GLY A 85 -16.68 16.46 4.59
C GLY A 85 -15.53 17.48 4.63
N ARG A 86 -14.65 17.42 5.64
CA ARG A 86 -13.47 18.31 5.72
C ARG A 86 -12.42 18.01 4.64
N TYR A 87 -12.38 16.78 4.13
CA TYR A 87 -11.45 16.33 3.07
C TYR A 87 -12.01 16.55 1.67
N VAL A 88 -13.28 16.93 1.55
CA VAL A 88 -13.87 17.27 0.25
C VAL A 88 -13.09 18.44 -0.35
N PRO A 89 -12.56 18.31 -1.59
CA PRO A 89 -11.85 19.40 -2.25
C PRO A 89 -12.82 20.49 -2.74
N VAL A 90 -12.31 21.72 -2.79
CA VAL A 90 -13.01 22.84 -3.42
C VAL A 90 -12.71 22.78 -4.91
N TYR A 91 -13.66 22.22 -5.64
CA TYR A 91 -13.57 21.90 -7.05
C TYR A 91 -14.06 23.05 -7.92
N THR A 92 -13.35 23.38 -9.02
CA THR A 92 -13.73 24.50 -9.90
C THR A 92 -14.55 24.05 -11.13
N GLY A 93 -14.65 22.73 -11.35
CA GLY A 93 -15.34 22.16 -12.50
C GLY A 93 -14.47 22.00 -13.76
N THR A 94 -13.18 22.30 -13.67
CA THR A 94 -12.23 22.20 -14.80
C THR A 94 -11.18 21.11 -14.60
N GLU A 95 -11.08 20.55 -13.39
CA GLU A 95 -10.15 19.48 -13.04
C GLU A 95 -10.63 18.15 -13.63
N THR A 96 -9.70 17.40 -14.21
CA THR A 96 -9.98 16.04 -14.68
C THR A 96 -9.89 15.03 -13.51
N PRO A 97 -10.64 13.91 -13.56
CA PRO A 97 -10.69 12.94 -12.46
C PRO A 97 -9.35 12.35 -12.04
N ASP A 98 -8.32 12.44 -12.86
CA ASP A 98 -7.03 11.78 -12.63
C ASP A 98 -5.94 12.70 -12.04
N GLU A 99 -6.17 14.02 -11.97
CA GLU A 99 -5.11 14.94 -11.59
C GLU A 99 -5.27 15.42 -10.14
N ASN A 100 -4.45 14.86 -9.27
CA ASN A 100 -4.04 15.39 -7.96
C ASN A 100 -5.18 15.93 -7.08
N ILE A 101 -6.19 15.08 -6.83
CA ILE A 101 -7.26 15.41 -5.88
C ILE A 101 -6.71 15.86 -4.52
N ASP A 102 -5.54 15.33 -4.14
CA ASP A 102 -4.84 15.64 -2.88
C ASP A 102 -4.19 17.04 -2.89
N ASP A 103 -3.97 17.65 -4.06
CA ASP A 103 -3.38 18.98 -4.19
C ASP A 103 -4.44 20.10 -4.19
N LEU A 104 -5.73 19.75 -4.27
CA LEU A 104 -6.81 20.72 -4.25
C LEU A 104 -7.04 21.28 -2.84
N PRO A 105 -7.35 22.60 -2.71
CA PRO A 105 -7.74 23.14 -1.42
C PRO A 105 -9.01 22.44 -0.93
N THR A 106 -9.04 22.03 0.34
CA THR A 106 -10.18 21.34 0.93
C THR A 106 -11.09 22.29 1.69
N TYR A 107 -12.36 21.89 1.92
CA TYR A 107 -13.28 22.61 2.79
C TYR A 107 -12.76 22.74 4.21
N GLY A 108 -12.04 21.72 4.71
CA GLY A 108 -11.34 21.79 5.99
C GLY A 108 -10.25 22.85 6.01
N GLY A 109 -9.43 22.94 4.97
CA GLY A 109 -8.40 23.96 4.81
C GLY A 109 -8.99 25.38 4.76
N LYS A 110 -10.08 25.56 4.01
CA LYS A 110 -10.80 26.84 3.96
C LYS A 110 -11.39 27.27 5.32
N LEU A 111 -11.97 26.32 6.06
CA LEU A 111 -12.42 26.56 7.42
C LEU A 111 -11.26 26.98 8.35
N ASP A 112 -10.11 26.35 8.23
CA ASP A 112 -8.93 26.66 9.06
C ASP A 112 -8.36 28.05 8.72
N GLU A 113 -8.33 28.44 7.44
CA GLU A 113 -7.98 29.79 6.99
C GLU A 113 -8.91 30.86 7.59
N MET A 114 -10.24 30.63 7.52
CA MET A 114 -11.25 31.54 8.08
C MET A 114 -11.18 31.62 9.60
N ASN A 115 -11.00 30.49 10.29
CA ASN A 115 -10.84 30.46 11.75
C ASN A 115 -9.56 31.18 12.20
N LYS A 116 -8.48 31.08 11.43
CA LYS A 116 -7.26 31.82 11.68
C LYS A 116 -7.50 33.34 11.57
N ALA A 117 -8.15 33.80 10.48
CA ALA A 117 -8.49 35.21 10.32
C ALA A 117 -9.39 35.73 11.45
N LEU A 118 -10.37 34.94 11.91
CA LEU A 118 -11.21 35.24 13.06
C LEU A 118 -10.39 35.37 14.35
N SER A 119 -9.46 34.45 14.60
CA SER A 119 -8.58 34.47 15.78
C SER A 119 -7.66 35.70 15.77
N ASP A 120 -7.14 36.07 14.61
CA ASP A 120 -6.28 37.24 14.44
C ASP A 120 -7.07 38.55 14.78
N LEU A 121 -8.32 38.69 14.29
CA LEU A 121 -9.21 39.80 14.62
C LEU A 121 -9.59 39.82 16.11
N GLN A 122 -9.88 38.71 16.73
CA GLN A 122 -10.16 38.64 18.18
C GLN A 122 -8.94 39.06 19.01
N THR A 123 -7.75 38.70 18.57
CA THR A 123 -6.50 39.06 19.21
C THR A 123 -6.22 40.57 19.04
N ALA A 124 -6.44 41.10 17.84
CA ALA A 124 -6.30 42.55 17.56
C ALA A 124 -7.28 43.35 18.41
N LEU A 125 -8.55 42.94 18.54
CA LEU A 125 -9.54 43.62 19.38
C LEU A 125 -9.13 43.64 20.87
N LYS A 126 -8.64 42.50 21.39
CA LYS A 126 -8.12 42.40 22.76
C LYS A 126 -6.92 43.31 22.98
N ALA A 127 -6.00 43.37 22.01
CA ALA A 127 -4.81 44.22 22.07
C ALA A 127 -5.20 45.72 22.04
N ALA A 128 -6.10 46.11 21.15
CA ALA A 128 -6.62 47.45 21.06
C ALA A 128 -7.34 47.88 22.35
N ALA A 129 -8.16 46.98 22.95
CA ALA A 129 -8.83 47.22 24.22
C ALA A 129 -7.89 47.35 25.43
N ALA A 130 -6.74 46.63 25.39
CA ALA A 130 -5.73 46.63 26.45
C ALA A 130 -4.74 47.80 26.39
N ALA A 131 -4.77 48.60 25.33
CA ALA A 131 -3.85 49.74 25.12
C ALA A 131 -4.16 50.90 26.07
N LYS A 132 -3.90 50.73 27.38
CA LYS A 132 -4.27 51.62 28.47
C LYS A 132 -3.43 52.90 28.54
N ASP A 133 -2.22 52.92 27.92
CA ASP A 133 -1.25 54.00 28.01
C ASP A 133 -1.25 54.92 26.80
N ALA A 134 -2.16 54.66 25.83
CA ALA A 134 -2.33 55.54 24.67
C ALA A 134 -3.25 56.73 25.05
N ASP A 135 -2.97 57.88 24.45
CA ASP A 135 -3.93 58.98 24.48
C ASP A 135 -5.28 58.54 23.87
N GLY A 136 -6.35 59.26 24.19
CA GLY A 136 -7.69 58.84 23.75
C GLY A 136 -7.86 58.74 22.25
N ASP A 137 -7.12 59.55 21.48
CA ASP A 137 -7.15 59.53 20.00
C ASP A 137 -6.43 58.29 19.47
N THR A 138 -5.29 57.90 20.03
CA THR A 138 -4.56 56.67 19.64
C THR A 138 -5.36 55.42 19.99
N HIS A 139 -6.05 55.40 21.12
CA HIS A 139 -6.93 54.32 21.51
C HIS A 139 -8.14 54.19 20.57
N ALA A 140 -8.81 55.29 20.27
CA ALA A 140 -9.94 55.35 19.34
C ALA A 140 -9.52 54.91 17.92
N ASN A 141 -8.36 55.38 17.46
CA ASN A 141 -7.83 54.98 16.15
C ASN A 141 -7.47 53.49 16.09
N GLY A 142 -6.89 52.93 17.15
CA GLY A 142 -6.64 51.48 17.24
C GLY A 142 -7.92 50.66 17.13
N MET A 143 -8.99 51.03 17.83
CA MET A 143 -10.30 50.43 17.75
C MET A 143 -10.96 50.56 16.37
N ASN A 144 -10.88 51.74 15.75
CA ASN A 144 -11.40 51.97 14.41
C ASN A 144 -10.67 51.14 13.34
N ASN A 145 -9.35 50.96 13.48
CA ASN A 145 -8.60 50.08 12.61
C ASN A 145 -9.10 48.64 12.70
N VAL A 146 -9.30 48.12 13.92
CA VAL A 146 -9.85 46.76 14.11
C VAL A 146 -11.27 46.64 13.54
N LEU A 147 -12.14 47.61 13.73
CA LEU A 147 -13.49 47.64 13.17
C LEU A 147 -13.41 47.64 11.62
N THR A 148 -12.51 48.41 11.05
CA THR A 148 -12.30 48.46 9.58
C THR A 148 -11.82 47.11 9.06
N GLU A 149 -10.81 46.53 9.68
CA GLU A 149 -10.31 45.20 9.33
C GLU A 149 -11.39 44.11 9.45
N ALA A 150 -12.14 44.11 10.56
CA ALA A 150 -13.23 43.15 10.76
C ALA A 150 -14.35 43.34 9.71
N THR A 151 -14.70 44.58 9.37
CA THR A 151 -15.72 44.91 8.36
C THR A 151 -15.26 44.43 6.97
N ASN A 152 -13.99 44.67 6.61
CA ASN A 152 -13.41 44.20 5.34
C ASN A 152 -13.35 42.67 5.30
N ALA A 153 -12.92 42.04 6.38
CA ALA A 153 -12.85 40.58 6.48
C ALA A 153 -14.25 39.93 6.40
N LYS A 154 -15.25 40.54 7.06
CA LYS A 154 -16.65 40.08 6.97
C LYS A 154 -17.15 40.13 5.52
N GLY A 155 -16.92 41.27 4.86
CA GLY A 155 -17.41 41.52 3.50
C GLY A 155 -18.95 41.56 3.42
N ASN A 156 -19.47 41.11 2.28
CA ASN A 156 -20.88 41.04 1.98
C ASN A 156 -21.24 39.69 1.32
N GLU A 157 -22.46 39.54 0.81
CA GLU A 157 -22.90 38.31 0.16
C GLU A 157 -22.05 37.83 -1.05
N THR A 158 -21.17 38.67 -1.56
CA THR A 158 -20.32 38.38 -2.73
C THR A 158 -18.81 38.55 -2.45
N THR A 159 -18.46 39.09 -1.28
CA THR A 159 -17.07 39.38 -0.92
C THR A 159 -16.76 39.01 0.52
N GLY A 160 -15.49 38.85 0.84
CA GLY A 160 -15.01 38.49 2.16
C GLY A 160 -15.52 37.13 2.63
N ILE A 161 -15.42 36.89 3.94
CA ILE A 161 -15.80 35.60 4.54
C ILE A 161 -17.28 35.28 4.30
N THR A 162 -18.18 36.27 4.39
CA THR A 162 -19.62 36.04 4.14
C THR A 162 -19.89 35.55 2.73
N GLY A 163 -19.28 36.15 1.70
CA GLY A 163 -19.42 35.75 0.30
C GLY A 163 -18.79 34.38 0.02
N GLU A 164 -17.61 34.14 0.57
CA GLU A 164 -16.92 32.87 0.43
C GLU A 164 -17.70 31.72 1.11
N VAL A 165 -18.18 31.91 2.34
CA VAL A 165 -19.02 30.93 3.05
C VAL A 165 -20.30 30.62 2.26
N LYS A 166 -20.97 31.64 1.74
CA LYS A 166 -22.17 31.45 0.93
C LYS A 166 -21.90 30.61 -0.31
N THR A 167 -20.80 30.90 -1.00
CA THR A 167 -20.38 30.14 -2.20
C THR A 167 -20.06 28.70 -1.84
N LEU A 168 -19.24 28.46 -0.80
CA LEU A 168 -18.85 27.14 -0.36
C LEU A 168 -20.03 26.29 0.10
N ILE A 169 -20.99 26.86 0.87
CA ILE A 169 -22.21 26.15 1.28
C ILE A 169 -23.03 25.77 0.03
N GLY A 170 -23.14 26.65 -0.95
CA GLY A 170 -23.91 26.42 -2.16
C GLY A 170 -23.31 25.34 -3.08
N THR A 171 -22.03 25.11 -3.00
CA THR A 171 -21.31 24.14 -3.86
C THR A 171 -20.92 22.85 -3.14
N PHE A 172 -21.04 22.78 -1.81
CA PHE A 172 -20.54 21.66 -1.00
C PHE A 172 -21.10 20.30 -1.44
N ASP A 173 -22.43 20.20 -1.60
CA ASP A 173 -23.06 18.91 -1.94
C ASP A 173 -22.55 18.39 -3.29
N LYS A 174 -22.46 19.27 -4.29
CA LYS A 174 -21.93 18.95 -5.61
C LYS A 174 -20.45 18.52 -5.56
N HIS A 175 -19.64 19.24 -4.78
CA HIS A 175 -18.22 18.89 -4.60
C HIS A 175 -18.06 17.58 -3.85
N LYS A 176 -18.93 17.31 -2.86
CA LYS A 176 -18.92 16.05 -2.12
C LYS A 176 -19.29 14.87 -3.02
N GLU A 177 -20.34 14.98 -3.82
CA GLU A 177 -20.74 13.93 -4.76
C GLU A 177 -19.64 13.63 -5.77
N TRP A 178 -19.02 14.67 -6.34
CA TRP A 178 -17.85 14.50 -7.21
C TRP A 178 -16.70 13.81 -6.48
N TYR A 179 -16.38 14.22 -5.24
CA TYR A 179 -15.32 13.61 -4.43
C TYR A 179 -15.60 12.13 -4.13
N ASP A 180 -16.82 11.81 -3.74
CA ASP A 180 -17.23 10.44 -3.45
C ASP A 180 -17.02 9.54 -4.69
N GLN A 181 -17.32 10.01 -5.89
CA GLN A 181 -17.04 9.30 -7.14
C GLN A 181 -15.53 9.13 -7.37
N GLN A 182 -14.75 10.21 -7.23
CA GLN A 182 -13.29 10.17 -7.44
C GLN A 182 -12.57 9.22 -6.48
N VAL A 183 -12.98 9.16 -5.22
CA VAL A 183 -12.42 8.22 -4.23
C VAL A 183 -12.63 6.77 -4.67
N VAL A 184 -13.78 6.46 -5.26
CA VAL A 184 -14.04 5.11 -5.78
C VAL A 184 -13.20 4.84 -7.03
N VAL A 185 -13.11 5.78 -7.98
CA VAL A 185 -12.24 5.65 -9.18
C VAL A 185 -10.78 5.44 -8.79
N ILE A 186 -10.27 6.23 -7.84
CA ILE A 186 -8.90 6.07 -7.32
C ILE A 186 -8.72 4.68 -6.70
N THR A 187 -9.71 4.19 -5.97
CA THR A 187 -9.67 2.85 -5.37
C THR A 187 -9.63 1.77 -6.44
N ILE A 188 -10.47 1.87 -7.48
CA ILE A 188 -10.48 0.93 -8.62
C ILE A 188 -9.12 0.93 -9.33
N ASN A 189 -8.56 2.11 -9.63
CA ASN A 189 -7.26 2.23 -10.29
C ASN A 189 -6.12 1.62 -9.43
N ARG A 190 -6.16 1.81 -8.13
CA ARG A 190 -5.21 1.19 -7.21
C ARG A 190 -5.31 -0.33 -7.22
N LEU A 191 -6.53 -0.87 -7.14
CA LEU A 191 -6.78 -2.32 -7.19
C LEU A 191 -6.34 -2.89 -8.54
N LYS A 192 -6.68 -2.24 -9.67
CA LYS A 192 -6.22 -2.61 -11.01
C LYS A 192 -4.70 -2.73 -11.08
N ASN A 193 -3.99 -1.68 -10.61
CA ASN A 193 -2.54 -1.66 -10.63
C ASN A 193 -1.95 -2.79 -9.77
N GLN A 194 -2.52 -3.04 -8.61
CA GLN A 194 -2.12 -4.15 -7.74
C GLN A 194 -2.35 -5.50 -8.42
N ILE A 195 -3.56 -5.77 -8.92
CA ILE A 195 -3.92 -7.00 -9.62
C ILE A 195 -2.97 -7.25 -10.80
N THR A 196 -2.75 -6.23 -11.64
CA THR A 196 -1.86 -6.34 -12.79
C THR A 196 -0.42 -6.65 -12.37
N ALA A 197 0.08 -6.02 -11.30
CA ALA A 197 1.41 -6.28 -10.76
C ALA A 197 1.50 -7.69 -10.17
N ASP A 198 0.48 -8.12 -9.45
CA ASP A 198 0.40 -9.44 -8.82
C ASP A 198 0.36 -10.56 -9.87
N ILE A 199 -0.48 -10.45 -10.91
CA ILE A 199 -0.48 -11.40 -12.04
C ILE A 199 0.89 -11.42 -12.74
N LYS A 200 1.49 -10.25 -12.93
CA LYS A 200 2.81 -10.15 -13.57
C LYS A 200 3.92 -10.77 -12.73
N SER A 201 3.81 -10.76 -11.41
CA SER A 201 4.83 -11.29 -10.50
C SER A 201 5.10 -12.78 -10.69
N VAL A 202 4.13 -13.53 -11.22
CA VAL A 202 4.25 -14.97 -11.48
C VAL A 202 4.54 -15.32 -12.95
N ASN A 203 4.75 -14.32 -13.81
CA ASN A 203 5.03 -14.58 -15.25
C ASN A 203 6.26 -15.46 -15.45
N ASP A 204 7.38 -15.16 -14.77
CA ASP A 204 8.61 -15.94 -14.89
C ASP A 204 8.40 -17.39 -14.45
N ASP A 205 7.59 -17.62 -13.42
CA ASP A 205 7.26 -18.95 -12.95
C ASP A 205 6.36 -19.69 -13.94
N LEU A 206 5.36 -19.02 -14.51
CA LEU A 206 4.51 -19.56 -15.58
C LEU A 206 5.28 -19.88 -16.85
N ASP A 207 6.20 -18.98 -17.25
CA ASP A 207 7.07 -19.20 -18.39
C ASP A 207 7.98 -20.43 -18.15
N GLY A 208 8.52 -20.58 -16.94
CA GLY A 208 9.28 -21.75 -16.55
C GLY A 208 8.46 -23.06 -16.59
N LEU A 209 7.18 -23.02 -16.20
CA LEU A 209 6.26 -24.14 -16.31
C LEU A 209 5.86 -24.41 -17.79
N SER A 210 5.69 -23.36 -18.60
CA SER A 210 5.26 -23.47 -20.00
C SER A 210 6.31 -24.11 -20.89
N VAL A 211 7.60 -23.86 -20.65
CA VAL A 211 8.71 -24.52 -21.37
C VAL A 211 8.64 -26.04 -21.18
N THR A 212 8.07 -26.50 -20.08
CA THR A 212 7.86 -27.91 -19.74
C THR A 212 6.42 -28.36 -19.97
N ALA A 213 5.58 -27.56 -20.64
CA ALA A 213 4.16 -27.85 -20.87
C ALA A 213 3.90 -29.18 -21.58
N GLU A 214 4.80 -29.62 -22.48
CA GLU A 214 4.74 -30.96 -23.09
C GLU A 214 4.89 -32.07 -22.03
N ILE A 215 5.58 -31.78 -20.94
CA ILE A 215 5.83 -32.70 -19.84
C ILE A 215 4.70 -32.64 -18.80
N TYR A 216 4.17 -31.42 -18.52
CA TYR A 216 3.11 -31.17 -17.55
C TYR A 216 1.70 -31.26 -18.12
N GLY A 217 1.55 -31.57 -19.41
CA GLY A 217 0.24 -31.78 -20.05
C GLY A 217 -0.71 -30.60 -19.94
N SER A 218 -1.92 -30.83 -19.42
CA SER A 218 -2.98 -29.83 -19.33
C SER A 218 -2.83 -28.83 -18.19
N PHE A 219 -1.98 -29.10 -17.19
CA PHE A 219 -1.93 -28.30 -15.96
C PHE A 219 -1.36 -26.91 -16.19
N ALA A 220 -0.17 -26.80 -16.81
CA ALA A 220 0.43 -25.51 -17.15
C ALA A 220 -0.45 -24.70 -18.12
N LYS A 221 -1.11 -25.40 -19.08
CA LYS A 221 -2.05 -24.75 -20.00
C LYS A 221 -3.25 -24.16 -19.27
N ASN A 222 -3.82 -24.87 -18.30
CA ASN A 222 -4.93 -24.39 -17.50
C ASN A 222 -4.56 -23.13 -16.70
N LEU A 223 -3.33 -23.04 -16.16
CA LEU A 223 -2.85 -21.85 -15.47
C LEU A 223 -2.70 -20.65 -16.41
N LEU A 224 -2.20 -20.84 -17.62
CA LEU A 224 -2.11 -19.77 -18.64
C LEU A 224 -3.50 -19.32 -19.12
N GLU A 225 -4.46 -20.23 -19.25
CA GLU A 225 -5.85 -19.90 -19.55
C GLU A 225 -6.49 -19.08 -18.41
N LYS A 226 -6.28 -19.46 -17.15
CA LYS A 226 -6.72 -18.68 -15.98
C LYS A 226 -6.11 -17.27 -15.97
N GLN A 227 -4.81 -17.14 -16.20
CA GLN A 227 -4.14 -15.84 -16.29
C GLN A 227 -4.80 -14.95 -17.34
N THR A 228 -5.09 -15.49 -18.53
CA THR A 228 -5.76 -14.75 -19.60
C THR A 228 -7.14 -14.27 -19.18
N VAL A 229 -7.91 -15.12 -18.49
CA VAL A 229 -9.24 -14.74 -17.95
C VAL A 229 -9.13 -13.62 -16.93
N LEU A 230 -8.15 -13.68 -16.02
CA LEU A 230 -7.94 -12.64 -15.02
C LEU A 230 -7.62 -11.28 -15.65
N TYR A 231 -6.77 -11.22 -16.69
CA TYR A 231 -6.52 -9.98 -17.44
C TYR A 231 -7.78 -9.48 -18.14
N SER A 232 -8.53 -10.36 -18.82
CA SER A 232 -9.79 -9.98 -19.48
C SER A 232 -10.81 -9.43 -18.51
N SER A 233 -10.91 -9.98 -17.30
CA SER A 233 -11.82 -9.47 -16.26
C SER A 233 -11.42 -8.08 -15.77
N VAL A 234 -10.11 -7.78 -15.68
CA VAL A 234 -9.63 -6.41 -15.39
C VAL A 234 -10.07 -5.44 -16.46
N ASP A 235 -9.87 -5.81 -17.74
CA ASP A 235 -10.20 -4.97 -18.88
C ASP A 235 -11.73 -4.71 -18.97
N GLU A 236 -12.57 -5.72 -18.71
CA GLU A 236 -14.03 -5.60 -18.68
C GLU A 236 -14.53 -4.63 -17.61
N ILE A 237 -13.95 -4.68 -16.40
CA ILE A 237 -14.28 -3.75 -15.32
C ILE A 237 -13.82 -2.33 -15.69
N GLU A 238 -12.62 -2.18 -16.27
CA GLU A 238 -12.10 -0.89 -16.73
C GLU A 238 -12.97 -0.25 -17.80
N GLU A 239 -13.43 -1.03 -18.80
CA GLU A 239 -14.35 -0.58 -19.83
C GLU A 239 -15.65 -0.08 -19.20
N THR A 240 -16.22 -0.83 -18.25
CA THR A 240 -17.42 -0.42 -17.51
C THR A 240 -17.23 0.92 -16.81
N VAL A 241 -16.10 1.14 -16.14
CA VAL A 241 -15.79 2.40 -15.43
C VAL A 241 -15.59 3.56 -16.41
N THR A 242 -14.92 3.30 -17.54
CA THR A 242 -14.64 4.33 -18.57
C THR A 242 -15.91 4.81 -19.28
N ASP A 243 -16.88 3.94 -19.45
CA ASP A 243 -18.13 4.24 -20.15
C ASP A 243 -19.17 4.99 -19.29
N LEU A 244 -18.89 5.21 -17.99
CA LEU A 244 -19.79 5.93 -17.09
C LEU A 244 -19.87 7.43 -17.43
N ASP A 245 -21.08 7.99 -17.34
CA ASP A 245 -21.32 9.43 -17.54
C ASP A 245 -21.11 10.20 -16.24
N TYR A 246 -19.90 10.74 -16.04
CA TYR A 246 -19.54 11.57 -14.89
C TYR A 246 -20.05 13.00 -14.96
N THR A 247 -20.64 13.42 -16.09
CA THR A 247 -21.01 14.82 -16.34
C THR A 247 -22.47 15.14 -16.05
N SER A 248 -23.33 14.14 -16.00
CA SER A 248 -24.77 14.28 -15.81
C SER A 248 -25.14 14.36 -14.34
N GLU A 249 -25.61 15.53 -13.88
CA GLU A 249 -26.09 15.73 -12.51
C GLU A 249 -27.27 14.81 -12.16
N ASP A 250 -28.12 14.47 -13.13
CA ASP A 250 -29.28 13.59 -12.93
C ASP A 250 -28.90 12.11 -12.76
N LYS A 251 -27.68 11.72 -13.17
CA LYS A 251 -27.18 10.33 -13.12
C LYS A 251 -26.14 10.07 -12.05
N GLN A 252 -25.81 11.06 -11.23
CA GLN A 252 -24.72 10.92 -10.24
C GLN A 252 -24.90 9.74 -9.30
N ALA A 253 -26.11 9.49 -8.82
CA ALA A 253 -26.42 8.36 -7.95
C ALA A 253 -26.25 7.01 -8.66
N GLU A 254 -26.64 6.91 -9.95
CA GLU A 254 -26.48 5.71 -10.76
C GLU A 254 -24.99 5.47 -11.07
N THR A 255 -24.26 6.52 -11.40
CA THR A 255 -22.81 6.46 -11.63
C THR A 255 -22.06 6.02 -10.38
N LEU A 256 -22.39 6.57 -9.21
CA LEU A 256 -21.76 6.17 -7.95
C LEU A 256 -22.08 4.70 -7.58
N ALA A 257 -23.31 4.25 -7.83
CA ALA A 257 -23.69 2.84 -7.61
C ALA A 257 -22.88 1.91 -8.54
N ALA A 258 -22.80 2.23 -9.84
CA ALA A 258 -22.03 1.45 -10.80
C ALA A 258 -20.53 1.42 -10.47
N LEU A 259 -19.95 2.53 -10.00
CA LEU A 259 -18.59 2.59 -9.51
C LEU A 259 -18.38 1.72 -8.26
N SER A 260 -19.35 1.73 -7.34
CA SER A 260 -19.31 0.88 -6.14
C SER A 260 -19.32 -0.60 -6.49
N ASP A 261 -20.16 -0.99 -7.44
CA ASP A 261 -20.23 -2.37 -7.95
C ASP A 261 -18.92 -2.77 -8.64
N ALA A 262 -18.38 -1.92 -9.52
CA ALA A 262 -17.07 -2.14 -10.17
C ALA A 262 -15.92 -2.27 -9.15
N SER A 263 -15.93 -1.46 -8.09
CA SER A 263 -14.95 -1.56 -7.00
C SER A 263 -15.06 -2.88 -6.23
N ALA A 264 -16.27 -3.35 -5.98
CA ALA A 264 -16.51 -4.63 -5.31
C ALA A 264 -16.07 -5.82 -6.20
N GLU A 265 -16.35 -5.76 -7.51
CA GLU A 265 -15.88 -6.76 -8.48
C GLU A 265 -14.36 -6.78 -8.58
N MET A 266 -13.71 -5.62 -8.60
CA MET A 266 -12.25 -5.51 -8.60
C MET A 266 -11.63 -6.07 -7.31
N ALA A 267 -12.26 -5.83 -6.15
CA ALA A 267 -11.82 -6.40 -4.88
C ALA A 267 -11.93 -7.93 -4.86
N LYS A 268 -13.02 -8.48 -5.42
CA LYS A 268 -13.18 -9.93 -5.57
C LYS A 268 -12.15 -10.51 -6.55
N LEU A 269 -11.88 -9.82 -7.65
CA LEU A 269 -10.86 -10.24 -8.61
C LEU A 269 -9.46 -10.31 -7.97
N LEU A 270 -9.16 -9.43 -7.02
CA LEU A 270 -7.91 -9.49 -6.25
C LEU A 270 -7.81 -10.78 -5.39
N GLU A 271 -8.92 -11.24 -4.82
CA GLU A 271 -8.96 -12.53 -4.12
C GLU A 271 -8.72 -13.71 -5.09
N ASP A 272 -9.34 -13.67 -6.28
CA ASP A 272 -9.14 -14.69 -7.31
C ASP A 272 -7.68 -14.70 -7.82
N VAL A 273 -7.04 -13.55 -7.93
CA VAL A 273 -5.61 -13.41 -8.28
C VAL A 273 -4.72 -13.99 -7.18
N SER A 274 -5.04 -13.75 -5.91
CA SER A 274 -4.30 -14.35 -4.79
C SER A 274 -4.36 -15.88 -4.84
N ALA A 275 -5.54 -16.45 -5.08
CA ALA A 275 -5.71 -17.89 -5.24
C ALA A 275 -4.94 -18.44 -6.47
N PHE A 276 -4.91 -17.68 -7.56
CA PHE A 276 -4.13 -18.04 -8.74
C PHE A 276 -2.62 -18.06 -8.48
N ILE A 277 -2.10 -17.08 -7.73
CA ILE A 277 -0.68 -17.04 -7.33
C ILE A 277 -0.32 -18.26 -6.49
N ASP A 278 -1.18 -18.65 -5.55
CA ASP A 278 -0.99 -19.84 -4.72
C ASP A 278 -0.97 -21.11 -5.60
N GLU A 279 -1.88 -21.23 -6.58
CA GLU A 279 -1.88 -22.35 -7.54
C GLU A 279 -0.60 -22.41 -8.37
N VAL A 280 -0.08 -21.28 -8.83
CA VAL A 280 1.21 -21.22 -9.54
C VAL A 280 2.36 -21.65 -8.63
N GLY A 281 2.35 -21.20 -7.37
CA GLY A 281 3.33 -21.60 -6.35
C GLY A 281 3.32 -23.11 -6.09
N GLU A 282 2.14 -23.72 -5.93
CA GLU A 282 1.98 -25.16 -5.78
C GLU A 282 2.49 -25.93 -7.01
N ALA A 283 2.16 -25.45 -8.22
CA ALA A 283 2.63 -26.04 -9.46
C ALA A 283 4.15 -26.05 -9.56
N LYS A 284 4.77 -24.93 -9.20
CA LYS A 284 6.22 -24.78 -9.16
C LYS A 284 6.89 -25.73 -8.16
N GLU A 285 6.31 -25.89 -6.96
CA GLU A 285 6.81 -26.84 -5.99
C GLU A 285 6.71 -28.29 -6.47
N ILE A 286 5.58 -28.67 -7.07
CA ILE A 286 5.38 -30.00 -7.65
C ILE A 286 6.40 -30.25 -8.77
N HIS A 287 6.58 -29.27 -9.66
CA HIS A 287 7.57 -29.34 -10.74
C HIS A 287 8.99 -29.54 -10.19
N ALA A 288 9.41 -28.75 -9.20
CA ALA A 288 10.72 -28.88 -8.58
C ALA A 288 10.92 -30.25 -7.91
N LYS A 289 9.90 -30.75 -7.21
CA LYS A 289 9.92 -32.10 -6.60
C LYS A 289 10.02 -33.19 -7.68
N ASN A 290 9.23 -33.12 -8.74
CA ASN A 290 9.26 -34.08 -9.84
C ASN A 290 10.62 -34.08 -10.55
N ASN A 291 11.20 -32.91 -10.84
CA ASN A 291 12.54 -32.81 -11.40
C ASN A 291 13.60 -33.45 -10.50
N SER A 292 13.55 -33.22 -9.19
CA SER A 292 14.48 -33.80 -8.22
C SER A 292 14.33 -35.31 -8.14
N VAL A 293 13.09 -35.83 -8.11
CA VAL A 293 12.81 -37.27 -8.10
C VAL A 293 13.27 -37.91 -9.39
N GLN A 294 12.95 -37.31 -10.56
CA GLN A 294 13.41 -37.82 -11.86
C GLN A 294 14.92 -37.89 -11.95
N ALA A 295 15.63 -36.83 -11.53
CA ALA A 295 17.09 -36.82 -11.53
C ALA A 295 17.67 -37.92 -10.63
N SER A 296 17.05 -38.16 -9.49
CA SER A 296 17.45 -39.23 -8.56
C SER A 296 17.20 -40.63 -9.16
N LEU A 297 16.05 -40.83 -9.78
CA LEU A 297 15.72 -42.10 -10.45
C LEU A 297 16.61 -42.35 -11.67
N THR A 298 16.87 -41.32 -12.48
CA THR A 298 17.82 -41.38 -13.61
C THR A 298 19.21 -41.79 -13.15
N LYS A 299 19.71 -41.20 -12.06
CA LYS A 299 21.01 -41.57 -11.48
C LYS A 299 21.04 -43.04 -11.05
N VAL A 300 19.96 -43.55 -10.48
CA VAL A 300 19.85 -44.98 -10.11
C VAL A 300 19.82 -45.85 -11.36
N ALA A 301 19.03 -45.46 -12.38
CA ALA A 301 18.95 -46.16 -13.66
C ALA A 301 20.30 -46.26 -14.36
N ASP A 302 21.03 -45.11 -14.43
CA ASP A 302 22.40 -45.07 -15.00
C ASP A 302 23.36 -45.99 -14.23
N GLY A 303 23.26 -46.01 -12.90
CA GLY A 303 24.04 -46.91 -12.06
C GLY A 303 23.75 -48.40 -12.33
N ILE A 304 22.48 -48.77 -12.53
CA ILE A 304 22.04 -50.12 -12.86
C ILE A 304 22.55 -50.49 -14.26
N ALA A 305 22.33 -49.59 -15.26
CA ALA A 305 22.81 -49.81 -16.66
C ALA A 305 24.33 -49.95 -16.72
N GLY A 306 25.07 -49.10 -15.97
CA GLY A 306 26.53 -49.22 -15.87
C GLY A 306 26.97 -50.57 -15.26
N ASN A 307 26.26 -51.09 -14.27
CA ASN A 307 26.57 -52.37 -13.65
C ASN A 307 26.18 -53.53 -14.57
N ILE A 308 25.09 -53.46 -15.34
CA ILE A 308 24.72 -54.42 -16.38
C ILE A 308 25.84 -54.47 -17.47
N GLY A 309 26.35 -53.30 -17.88
CA GLY A 309 27.49 -53.21 -18.79
C GLY A 309 28.77 -53.88 -18.26
N LYS A 310 29.00 -53.82 -16.91
CA LYS A 310 30.14 -54.50 -16.29
C LYS A 310 30.00 -56.03 -16.30
N ILE A 311 28.76 -56.55 -16.20
CA ILE A 311 28.52 -57.99 -16.36
C ILE A 311 28.99 -58.44 -17.74
N ASP A 312 28.67 -57.67 -18.78
CA ASP A 312 29.08 -57.98 -20.17
C ASP A 312 30.61 -57.86 -20.36
N ALA A 313 31.16 -56.70 -19.95
CA ALA A 313 32.58 -56.40 -20.17
C ALA A 313 33.55 -57.33 -19.43
N ASN A 314 33.11 -57.92 -18.31
CA ASN A 314 33.97 -58.76 -17.48
C ASN A 314 33.76 -60.25 -17.78
N TRP A 315 32.85 -60.60 -18.65
CA TRP A 315 32.67 -61.98 -19.05
C TRP A 315 33.69 -62.38 -20.12
N THR A 316 34.48 -63.37 -19.82
CA THR A 316 35.39 -63.97 -20.80
C THR A 316 35.00 -65.45 -20.91
N PRO A 317 34.48 -65.88 -22.05
CA PRO A 317 34.07 -67.27 -22.21
C PRO A 317 35.28 -68.22 -22.08
N ILE A 318 35.04 -69.36 -21.41
CA ILE A 318 36.07 -70.40 -21.24
C ILE A 318 36.16 -71.24 -22.50
N ASP A 319 34.99 -71.50 -23.11
CA ASP A 319 34.84 -72.14 -24.40
C ASP A 319 33.49 -71.79 -25.06
N ASP A 320 33.25 -72.17 -26.32
CA ASP A 320 32.03 -71.86 -27.07
C ASP A 320 30.75 -72.55 -26.51
N LYS A 321 30.90 -73.43 -25.54
CA LYS A 321 29.81 -74.21 -24.91
C LYS A 321 29.56 -73.86 -23.49
N ASP A 322 30.10 -72.75 -23.03
CA ASP A 322 29.99 -72.35 -21.63
C ASP A 322 28.55 -71.98 -21.26
N VAL A 323 27.88 -72.89 -20.53
CA VAL A 323 26.51 -72.73 -20.03
C VAL A 323 26.41 -71.54 -19.09
N SER A 324 27.48 -71.15 -18.44
CA SER A 324 27.49 -69.99 -17.52
C SER A 324 27.44 -68.67 -18.29
N LYS A 325 28.00 -68.57 -19.46
CA LYS A 325 27.85 -67.39 -20.33
C LYS A 325 26.39 -67.16 -20.66
N LYS A 326 25.66 -68.15 -21.06
CA LYS A 326 24.24 -68.06 -21.36
C LYS A 326 23.46 -67.59 -20.14
N HIS A 327 23.79 -68.09 -18.96
CA HIS A 327 23.12 -67.68 -17.70
C HIS A 327 23.33 -66.16 -17.47
N PHE A 328 24.52 -65.63 -17.57
CA PHE A 328 24.76 -64.18 -17.40
C PHE A 328 24.15 -63.36 -18.51
N ASP A 329 24.12 -63.81 -19.76
CA ASP A 329 23.47 -63.14 -20.89
C ASP A 329 21.94 -63.08 -20.68
N ASP A 330 21.32 -64.14 -20.20
CA ASP A 330 19.90 -64.20 -19.89
C ASP A 330 19.54 -63.28 -18.71
N LEU A 331 20.36 -63.26 -17.65
CA LEU A 331 20.19 -62.32 -16.51
C LEU A 331 20.34 -60.89 -16.93
N LYS A 332 21.36 -60.55 -17.72
CA LYS A 332 21.58 -59.21 -18.27
C LYS A 332 20.38 -58.74 -19.10
N GLY A 333 19.90 -59.63 -20.01
CA GLY A 333 18.70 -59.33 -20.81
C GLY A 333 17.44 -59.09 -19.95
N SER A 334 17.27 -59.86 -18.91
CA SER A 334 16.17 -59.70 -17.95
C SER A 334 16.25 -58.35 -17.20
N TYR A 335 17.46 -58.00 -16.69
CA TYR A 335 17.66 -56.72 -15.98
C TYR A 335 17.50 -55.51 -16.90
N THR A 336 18.00 -55.56 -18.12
CA THR A 336 17.85 -54.52 -19.16
C THR A 336 16.36 -54.30 -19.47
N THR A 337 15.59 -55.38 -19.62
CA THR A 337 14.15 -55.30 -19.89
C THR A 337 13.39 -54.71 -18.73
N GLU A 338 13.72 -55.08 -17.51
CA GLU A 338 13.01 -54.58 -16.32
C GLU A 338 13.40 -53.11 -16.04
N LEU A 339 14.65 -52.75 -16.20
CA LEU A 339 15.11 -51.35 -16.13
C LEU A 339 14.35 -50.47 -17.13
N GLY A 340 14.26 -50.91 -18.39
CA GLY A 340 13.55 -50.14 -19.43
C GLY A 340 12.05 -50.00 -19.13
N LYS A 341 11.42 -50.94 -18.45
CA LYS A 341 10.04 -50.78 -17.96
C LYS A 341 9.93 -49.67 -16.89
N GLN A 342 10.89 -49.63 -15.95
CA GLN A 342 10.88 -48.60 -14.89
C GLN A 342 11.23 -47.19 -15.45
N GLU A 343 12.14 -47.13 -16.40
CA GLU A 343 12.45 -45.89 -17.12
C GLU A 343 11.21 -45.34 -17.87
N THR A 344 10.48 -46.23 -18.57
CA THR A 344 9.24 -45.88 -19.25
C THR A 344 8.15 -45.45 -18.25
N ALA A 345 8.04 -46.15 -17.09
CA ALA A 345 7.09 -45.76 -16.03
C ALA A 345 7.43 -44.36 -15.46
N MET A 346 8.70 -44.10 -15.23
CA MET A 346 9.19 -42.78 -14.78
C MET A 346 8.84 -41.67 -15.78
N ASP A 347 9.12 -41.87 -17.08
CA ASP A 347 8.81 -40.90 -18.12
C ASP A 347 7.30 -40.60 -18.22
N ASN A 348 6.49 -41.66 -18.16
CA ASN A 348 5.02 -41.53 -18.21
C ASN A 348 4.48 -40.81 -16.97
N ALA A 349 4.99 -41.14 -15.80
CA ALA A 349 4.59 -40.48 -14.54
C ALA A 349 4.96 -38.99 -14.55
N TYR A 350 6.16 -38.64 -15.05
CA TYR A 350 6.60 -37.27 -15.18
C TYR A 350 5.73 -36.46 -16.15
N LYS A 351 5.42 -37.02 -17.34
CA LYS A 351 4.55 -36.38 -18.33
C LYS A 351 3.09 -36.26 -17.90
N GLY A 352 2.64 -37.15 -17.02
CA GLY A 352 1.30 -37.14 -16.47
C GLY A 352 1.14 -36.36 -15.16
N ASP A 353 2.17 -35.61 -14.72
CA ASP A 353 2.21 -34.90 -13.42
C ASP A 353 2.09 -35.82 -12.20
N THR A 354 2.33 -37.11 -12.35
CA THR A 354 2.16 -38.12 -11.29
C THR A 354 3.47 -38.63 -10.70
N LEU A 355 4.64 -38.23 -11.23
CA LEU A 355 5.94 -38.75 -10.83
C LEU A 355 6.17 -38.67 -9.32
N HIS A 356 5.75 -37.60 -8.68
CA HIS A 356 5.88 -37.43 -7.24
C HIS A 356 5.12 -38.50 -6.48
N ASN A 357 3.91 -38.86 -6.94
CA ASN A 357 3.06 -39.88 -6.33
C ASN A 357 3.55 -41.29 -6.62
N ASP A 358 4.05 -41.55 -7.84
CA ASP A 358 4.48 -42.84 -8.31
C ASP A 358 5.94 -43.19 -7.98
N SER A 359 6.73 -42.14 -7.62
CA SER A 359 8.18 -42.28 -7.39
C SER A 359 8.55 -43.36 -6.37
N ALA A 360 7.76 -43.56 -5.33
CA ALA A 360 8.03 -44.54 -4.30
C ALA A 360 7.99 -45.96 -4.86
N ALA A 361 6.99 -46.28 -5.72
CA ALA A 361 6.86 -47.59 -6.34
C ALA A 361 8.02 -47.80 -7.37
N ILE A 362 8.31 -46.82 -8.19
CA ILE A 362 9.41 -46.86 -9.16
C ILE A 362 10.76 -47.04 -8.45
N HIS A 363 10.99 -46.30 -7.35
CA HIS A 363 12.23 -46.39 -6.57
C HIS A 363 12.42 -47.79 -5.97
N VAL A 364 11.36 -48.38 -5.41
CA VAL A 364 11.40 -49.74 -4.86
C VAL A 364 11.75 -50.75 -5.96
N ALA A 365 11.11 -50.66 -7.14
CA ALA A 365 11.38 -51.56 -8.28
C ALA A 365 12.84 -51.41 -8.75
N MET A 366 13.34 -50.20 -8.92
CA MET A 366 14.75 -49.93 -9.29
C MET A 366 15.74 -50.48 -8.26
N LYS A 367 15.43 -50.35 -6.98
CA LYS A 367 16.27 -50.89 -5.88
C LYS A 367 16.38 -52.40 -5.93
N VAL A 368 15.29 -53.09 -6.28
CA VAL A 368 15.29 -54.55 -6.47
C VAL A 368 16.19 -54.95 -7.64
N ILE A 369 16.10 -54.23 -8.78
CA ILE A 369 16.95 -54.46 -9.95
C ILE A 369 18.42 -54.24 -9.60
N ASP A 370 18.76 -53.09 -8.96
CA ASP A 370 20.14 -52.76 -8.52
C ASP A 370 20.72 -53.86 -7.62
N GLY A 371 19.92 -54.35 -6.65
CA GLY A 371 20.33 -55.42 -5.77
C GLY A 371 20.64 -56.74 -6.54
N LYS A 372 19.79 -57.11 -7.50
CA LYS A 372 20.00 -58.30 -8.33
C LYS A 372 21.24 -58.15 -9.23
N VAL A 373 21.41 -56.99 -9.88
CA VAL A 373 22.59 -56.75 -10.72
C VAL A 373 23.88 -56.77 -9.92
N LYS A 374 23.90 -56.19 -8.71
CA LYS A 374 25.06 -56.27 -7.80
C LYS A 374 25.38 -57.69 -7.35
N ALA A 375 24.36 -58.51 -7.04
CA ALA A 375 24.54 -59.93 -6.72
C ALA A 375 25.17 -60.67 -7.89
N THR A 376 24.65 -60.48 -9.10
CA THR A 376 25.18 -61.10 -10.32
C THR A 376 26.64 -60.72 -10.61
N LEU A 377 27.02 -59.45 -10.39
CA LEU A 377 28.43 -59.01 -10.49
C LEU A 377 29.32 -59.72 -9.48
N THR A 378 28.83 -59.94 -8.25
CA THR A 378 29.55 -60.66 -7.21
C THR A 378 29.73 -62.15 -7.59
N GLU A 379 28.70 -62.77 -8.12
CA GLU A 379 28.77 -64.16 -8.60
C GLU A 379 29.76 -64.27 -9.74
N LEU A 380 29.77 -63.33 -10.69
CA LEU A 380 30.73 -63.26 -11.80
C LEU A 380 32.18 -63.13 -11.29
N GLU A 381 32.41 -62.30 -10.28
CA GLU A 381 33.75 -62.13 -9.67
C GLU A 381 34.24 -63.43 -8.99
N VAL A 382 33.33 -64.12 -8.28
CA VAL A 382 33.63 -65.43 -7.67
C VAL A 382 33.95 -66.47 -8.76
N ALA A 383 33.16 -66.50 -9.83
CA ALA A 383 33.40 -67.39 -10.96
C ALA A 383 34.78 -67.17 -11.62
N ARG A 384 35.15 -65.89 -11.84
CA ARG A 384 36.47 -65.51 -12.38
C ARG A 384 37.62 -65.88 -11.47
N LYS A 385 37.48 -65.74 -10.14
CA LYS A 385 38.52 -66.15 -9.17
C LYS A 385 38.69 -67.67 -9.17
N ASN A 386 37.58 -68.41 -9.22
CA ASN A 386 37.62 -69.87 -9.30
C ASN A 386 38.27 -70.34 -10.59
N LEU A 387 37.96 -69.70 -11.76
CA LEU A 387 38.60 -70.01 -13.03
C LEU A 387 40.11 -69.75 -12.98
N ALA A 388 40.58 -68.62 -12.47
CA ALA A 388 41.98 -68.30 -12.32
C ALA A 388 42.71 -69.30 -11.43
N ALA A 389 42.09 -69.78 -10.37
CA ALA A 389 42.63 -70.82 -9.52
C ALA A 389 42.72 -72.15 -10.23
N TYR A 390 41.70 -72.51 -11.02
CA TYR A 390 41.67 -73.76 -11.84
C TYR A 390 42.74 -73.72 -12.93
N GLU A 391 42.91 -72.59 -13.62
CA GLU A 391 43.95 -72.41 -14.65
C GLU A 391 45.37 -72.53 -14.04
N ARG A 392 45.63 -71.99 -12.83
CA ARG A 392 46.90 -72.15 -12.14
C ARG A 392 47.15 -73.61 -11.78
N LEU A 393 46.12 -74.28 -11.26
CA LEU A 393 46.24 -75.72 -10.91
C LEU A 393 46.56 -76.56 -12.15
N ALA A 394 45.86 -76.28 -13.28
CA ALA A 394 46.11 -76.98 -14.55
C ALA A 394 47.56 -76.73 -15.07
N VAL A 395 48.07 -75.51 -14.94
CA VAL A 395 49.48 -75.18 -15.30
C VAL A 395 50.47 -75.90 -14.37
N GLU A 396 50.23 -75.89 -13.07
CA GLU A 396 51.11 -76.60 -12.12
C GLU A 396 51.07 -78.12 -12.34
N THR A 397 49.93 -78.69 -12.64
CA THR A 397 49.82 -80.09 -13.00
C THR A 397 50.61 -80.40 -14.27
N LYS A 398 50.46 -79.59 -15.31
CA LYS A 398 51.26 -79.73 -16.54
C LYS A 398 52.75 -79.60 -16.30
N LYS A 399 53.19 -78.64 -15.49
CA LYS A 399 54.59 -78.50 -15.07
C LYS A 399 55.10 -79.74 -14.38
N THR A 400 54.30 -80.29 -13.49
CA THR A 400 54.65 -81.55 -12.77
C THR A 400 54.75 -82.71 -13.72
N ASP A 401 53.82 -82.85 -14.67
CA ASP A 401 53.83 -83.90 -15.70
C ASP A 401 55.09 -83.78 -16.60
N ILE A 402 55.40 -82.59 -17.06
CA ILE A 402 56.61 -82.32 -17.88
C ILE A 402 57.88 -82.64 -17.08
N HIS A 403 57.92 -82.20 -15.81
CA HIS A 403 59.03 -82.53 -14.90
C HIS A 403 59.21 -84.05 -14.76
N ASN A 404 58.09 -84.77 -14.48
CA ASN A 404 58.10 -86.21 -14.34
C ASN A 404 58.54 -86.93 -15.62
N LEU A 405 58.15 -86.41 -16.82
CA LEU A 405 58.57 -86.93 -18.08
C LEU A 405 60.06 -86.70 -18.29
N ILE A 406 60.58 -85.53 -17.95
CA ILE A 406 62.04 -85.23 -18.05
C ILE A 406 62.82 -86.15 -17.14
N VAL A 407 62.38 -86.37 -15.92
CA VAL A 407 63.00 -87.24 -14.93
C VAL A 407 62.95 -88.68 -15.35
N ALA A 408 61.95 -89.13 -16.09
CA ALA A 408 61.83 -90.49 -16.60
C ALA A 408 62.72 -90.77 -17.79
N GLU A 409 63.14 -89.76 -18.53
CA GLU A 409 64.02 -89.83 -19.69
C GLU A 409 65.49 -89.61 -19.33
N LEU A 410 65.82 -89.13 -18.16
CA LEU A 410 67.16 -89.06 -17.61
C LEU A 410 67.53 -90.32 -16.79
#